data_6d7d7adadefa492a9f00ccbe581a8889
#
_entry.id   6d7d7adadefa492a9f00ccbe581a8889
#
_cell.length_a   1.000
_cell.length_b   1.000
_cell.length_c   1.000
_cell.angle_alpha   90.00
_cell.angle_beta   90.00
_cell.angle_gamma   90.00
#
_symmetry.space_group_name_H-M   'P 1'
#
loop_
_entity.id
_entity.type
_entity.pdbx_description
1 polymer ?
#
loop_
_entity_poly.entity_id
_entity_poly.type
_entity_poly.pdbx_seq_one_letter_code
_entity_poly.pdbx_strand_id
1 'polypeptide(L)'
;NVGQNYKDKIKLINNFLKRKKIKNLLITAPENIAWLLNIRGYDSNFSPIPNCQAIINYKKKIFLIVDKRKINKKFINYFNNLIRIINPNTVKTYLNSLSKHETFSIDKMTCSIFYKNEIKKRFRFYETIDPIYFLKAKKNNVEINNMINSHKEDGVALTKFIYWLKSNVIKRNISELDAQSKLEQFRKKNKNYIFSSFNTIAGTGPNGAIVHYRATKKSNRIIRKKDIFCVTLVV
;
A
#
# COMPACT_ATOMS: atom_id res chain seq x y z
N ASN A 1 7.18 -12.85 -6.58
CA ASN A 1 8.23 -13.14 -5.61
C ASN A 1 8.71 -11.85 -4.96
N VAL A 2 8.84 -11.82 -3.62
CA VAL A 2 9.25 -10.65 -2.81
C VAL A 2 10.67 -10.82 -2.24
N GLY A 3 11.37 -11.90 -2.57
CA GLY A 3 12.76 -12.17 -2.17
C GLY A 3 12.95 -12.60 -0.72
N GLN A 4 12.03 -12.26 0.18
CA GLN A 4 12.09 -12.64 1.59
C GLN A 4 10.73 -13.13 2.07
N ASN A 5 10.71 -14.28 2.73
CA ASN A 5 9.47 -14.84 3.25
C ASN A 5 9.01 -14.12 4.53
N TYR A 6 7.73 -14.23 4.87
CA TYR A 6 7.15 -13.57 6.04
C TYR A 6 7.74 -14.10 7.37
N LYS A 7 8.16 -15.37 7.45
CA LYS A 7 8.72 -15.96 8.68
C LYS A 7 10.02 -15.27 9.07
N ASP A 8 10.89 -14.98 8.08
CA ASP A 8 12.15 -14.27 8.32
C ASP A 8 11.91 -12.83 8.76
N LYS A 9 10.95 -12.15 8.14
CA LYS A 9 10.54 -10.79 8.53
C LYS A 9 10.01 -10.75 9.97
N ILE A 10 9.16 -11.70 10.35
CA ILE A 10 8.66 -11.84 11.73
C ILE A 10 9.80 -12.09 12.72
N LYS A 11 10.80 -12.90 12.34
CA LYS A 11 11.99 -13.13 13.16
C LYS A 11 12.75 -11.82 13.46
N LEU A 12 12.88 -10.94 12.48
CA LEU A 12 13.48 -9.61 12.67
C LEU A 12 12.71 -8.76 13.69
N ILE A 13 11.38 -8.70 13.55
CA ILE A 13 10.53 -7.98 14.51
C ILE A 13 10.64 -8.58 15.91
N ASN A 14 10.66 -9.89 16.00
CA ASN A 14 10.78 -10.57 17.28
C ASN A 14 12.11 -10.29 17.98
N ASN A 15 13.20 -10.23 17.22
CA ASN A 15 14.51 -9.86 17.74
C ASN A 15 14.52 -8.39 18.24
N PHE A 16 13.84 -7.48 17.52
CA PHE A 16 13.64 -6.11 17.98
C PHE A 16 12.91 -6.06 19.32
N LEU A 17 11.77 -6.76 19.44
CA LEU A 17 10.97 -6.81 20.67
C LEU A 17 11.77 -7.35 21.86
N LYS A 18 12.52 -8.44 21.67
CA LYS A 18 13.38 -9.02 22.69
C LYS A 18 14.47 -8.05 23.16
N ARG A 19 15.19 -7.42 22.21
CA ARG A 19 16.26 -6.46 22.51
C ARG A 19 15.73 -5.24 23.28
N LYS A 20 14.54 -4.78 22.95
CA LYS A 20 13.88 -3.65 23.62
C LYS A 20 13.12 -4.04 24.90
N LYS A 21 13.05 -5.33 25.24
CA LYS A 21 12.26 -5.88 26.36
C LYS A 21 10.79 -5.48 26.30
N ILE A 22 10.22 -5.42 25.08
CA ILE A 22 8.82 -5.10 24.81
C ILE A 22 8.10 -6.38 24.46
N LYS A 23 6.91 -6.59 25.00
CA LYS A 23 6.15 -7.82 24.79
C LYS A 23 5.30 -7.79 23.52
N ASN A 24 4.77 -6.64 23.14
CA ASN A 24 3.85 -6.50 22.02
C ASN A 24 4.19 -5.26 21.16
N LEU A 25 4.13 -5.40 19.85
CA LEU A 25 4.15 -4.31 18.88
C LEU A 25 2.75 -4.19 18.26
N LEU A 26 2.11 -3.03 18.44
CA LEU A 26 0.91 -2.68 17.68
C LEU A 26 1.32 -2.00 16.38
N ILE A 27 0.90 -2.56 15.27
CA ILE A 27 1.11 -2.03 13.92
C ILE A 27 -0.23 -1.53 13.41
N THR A 28 -0.33 -0.24 13.16
CA THR A 28 -1.54 0.41 12.66
C THR A 28 -1.41 0.87 11.21
N ALA A 29 -0.20 0.85 10.66
CA ALA A 29 0.09 1.11 9.26
C ALA A 29 -0.17 -0.15 8.41
N PRO A 30 -1.24 -0.19 7.60
CA PRO A 30 -1.63 -1.40 6.86
C PRO A 30 -0.59 -1.78 5.80
N GLU A 31 0.14 -0.82 5.23
CA GLU A 31 1.23 -1.07 4.29
C GLU A 31 2.42 -1.78 4.93
N ASN A 32 2.65 -1.57 6.21
CA ASN A 32 3.67 -2.29 6.96
C ASN A 32 3.28 -3.75 7.20
N ILE A 33 1.99 -3.99 7.47
CA ILE A 33 1.46 -5.35 7.61
C ILE A 33 1.49 -6.08 6.26
N ALA A 34 1.10 -5.41 5.17
CA ALA A 34 1.15 -5.97 3.82
C ALA A 34 2.57 -6.41 3.45
N TRP A 35 3.58 -5.58 3.75
CA TRP A 35 4.98 -5.93 3.53
C TRP A 35 5.45 -7.06 4.43
N LEU A 36 5.15 -6.99 5.73
CA LEU A 36 5.60 -7.97 6.72
C LEU A 36 5.09 -9.37 6.42
N LEU A 37 3.80 -9.48 6.10
CA LEU A 37 3.13 -10.76 5.86
C LEU A 37 3.13 -11.19 4.40
N ASN A 38 3.68 -10.39 3.49
CA ASN A 38 3.63 -10.62 2.04
C ASN A 38 2.19 -10.79 1.51
N ILE A 39 1.26 -10.04 2.05
CA ILE A 39 -0.15 -10.07 1.63
C ILE A 39 -0.52 -8.84 0.83
N ARG A 40 -1.56 -8.99 0.03
CA ARG A 40 -2.18 -7.90 -0.73
C ARG A 40 -3.68 -7.93 -0.49
N GLY A 41 -4.34 -6.77 -0.68
CA GLY A 41 -5.78 -6.60 -0.56
C GLY A 41 -6.28 -5.57 -1.56
N TYR A 42 -7.59 -5.50 -1.71
CA TYR A 42 -8.27 -4.61 -2.67
C TYR A 42 -9.24 -3.68 -1.94
N ASP A 43 -8.86 -3.22 -0.76
CA ASP A 43 -9.67 -2.30 0.05
C ASP A 43 -9.59 -0.83 -0.43
N SER A 44 -8.61 -0.54 -1.28
CA SER A 44 -8.43 0.77 -1.91
C SER A 44 -8.30 0.63 -3.43
N ASN A 45 -8.88 1.56 -4.18
CA ASN A 45 -8.89 1.50 -5.64
C ASN A 45 -7.50 1.57 -6.30
N PHE A 46 -6.53 2.19 -5.64
CA PHE A 46 -5.21 2.47 -6.22
C PHE A 46 -4.06 1.91 -5.39
N SER A 47 -4.35 1.05 -4.43
CA SER A 47 -3.34 0.47 -3.57
C SER A 47 -3.69 -0.97 -3.22
N PRO A 48 -2.78 -1.93 -3.47
CA PRO A 48 -3.02 -3.34 -3.15
C PRO A 48 -2.78 -3.64 -1.66
N ILE A 49 -3.20 -2.75 -0.77
CA ILE A 49 -2.98 -2.83 0.67
C ILE A 49 -4.30 -3.19 1.37
N PRO A 50 -4.33 -4.29 2.16
CA PRO A 50 -5.50 -4.65 2.94
C PRO A 50 -5.68 -3.67 4.12
N ASN A 51 -6.88 -3.20 4.35
CA ASN A 51 -7.20 -2.39 5.53
C ASN A 51 -7.27 -3.32 6.76
N CYS A 52 -6.20 -3.34 7.52
CA CYS A 52 -6.03 -4.14 8.72
C CYS A 52 -5.03 -3.52 9.68
N GLN A 53 -5.06 -3.96 10.95
CA GLN A 53 -4.05 -3.69 11.95
C GLN A 53 -3.53 -5.01 12.51
N ALA A 54 -2.41 -5.00 13.24
CA ALA A 54 -1.86 -6.21 13.82
C ALA A 54 -1.20 -5.95 15.17
N ILE A 55 -1.27 -6.95 16.05
CA ILE A 55 -0.45 -7.01 17.25
C ILE A 55 0.49 -8.21 17.10
N ILE A 56 1.78 -7.98 17.21
CA ILE A 56 2.80 -9.03 17.20
C ILE A 56 3.38 -9.12 18.60
N ASN A 57 3.34 -10.32 19.19
CA ASN A 57 3.96 -10.52 20.47
C ASN A 57 5.36 -11.17 20.36
N TYR A 58 6.16 -11.01 21.41
CA TYR A 58 7.53 -11.55 21.50
C TYR A 58 7.60 -13.09 21.39
N LYS A 59 6.46 -13.82 21.51
CA LYS A 59 6.32 -15.27 21.28
C LYS A 59 6.02 -15.60 19.82
N LYS A 60 6.18 -14.65 18.90
CA LYS A 60 5.96 -14.78 17.45
C LYS A 60 4.50 -14.97 17.04
N LYS A 61 3.53 -14.84 17.95
CA LYS A 61 2.10 -14.89 17.59
C LYS A 61 1.69 -13.55 17.00
N ILE A 62 0.88 -13.61 15.95
CA ILE A 62 0.31 -12.45 15.26
C ILE A 62 -1.19 -12.45 15.45
N PHE A 63 -1.70 -11.35 15.95
CA PHE A 63 -3.12 -11.10 16.07
C PHE A 63 -3.49 -10.07 15.01
N LEU A 64 -4.06 -10.55 13.90
CA LEU A 64 -4.46 -9.69 12.79
C LEU A 64 -5.89 -9.17 13.04
N ILE A 65 -6.01 -7.86 13.16
CA ILE A 65 -7.27 -7.17 13.37
C ILE A 65 -7.83 -6.81 11.99
N VAL A 66 -8.83 -7.56 11.57
CA VAL A 66 -9.43 -7.44 10.23
C VAL A 66 -10.83 -8.04 10.23
N ASP A 67 -11.69 -7.56 9.34
CA ASP A 67 -13.00 -8.15 9.11
C ASP A 67 -12.84 -9.60 8.63
N LYS A 68 -13.41 -10.55 9.37
CA LYS A 68 -13.32 -11.99 9.04
C LYS A 68 -13.85 -12.34 7.65
N ARG A 69 -14.80 -11.56 7.11
CA ARG A 69 -15.36 -11.76 5.76
C ARG A 69 -14.31 -11.61 4.65
N LYS A 70 -13.21 -10.90 4.92
CA LYS A 70 -12.08 -10.73 3.99
C LYS A 70 -11.11 -11.91 3.99
N ILE A 71 -11.24 -12.83 4.93
CA ILE A 71 -10.29 -13.91 5.15
C ILE A 71 -10.87 -15.22 4.61
N ASN A 72 -10.17 -15.82 3.66
CA ASN A 72 -10.55 -17.13 3.11
C ASN A 72 -9.73 -18.28 3.71
N LYS A 73 -10.14 -19.52 3.43
CA LYS A 73 -9.46 -20.73 3.91
C LYS A 73 -7.99 -20.82 3.43
N LYS A 74 -7.68 -20.35 2.21
CA LYS A 74 -6.31 -20.34 1.68
C LYS A 74 -5.38 -19.46 2.52
N PHE A 75 -5.86 -18.29 2.94
CA PHE A 75 -5.13 -17.40 3.84
C PHE A 75 -4.80 -18.08 5.17
N ILE A 76 -5.80 -18.70 5.82
CA ILE A 76 -5.61 -19.38 7.10
C ILE A 76 -4.59 -20.52 6.98
N ASN A 77 -4.72 -21.34 5.94
CA ASN A 77 -3.82 -22.47 5.69
C ASN A 77 -2.38 -22.00 5.39
N TYR A 78 -2.21 -20.90 4.65
CA TYR A 78 -0.90 -20.33 4.32
C TYR A 78 -0.09 -19.95 5.56
N PHE A 79 -0.74 -19.44 6.60
CA PHE A 79 -0.09 -19.02 7.83
C PHE A 79 -0.02 -20.12 8.92
N ASN A 80 -0.61 -21.28 8.68
CA ASN A 80 -0.51 -22.48 9.54
C ASN A 80 -0.60 -22.15 11.04
N ASN A 81 -1.73 -21.56 11.48
CA ASN A 81 -2.02 -21.16 12.86
C ASN A 81 -1.09 -20.09 13.49
N LEU A 82 -0.18 -19.49 12.72
CA LEU A 82 0.66 -18.40 13.18
C LEU A 82 -0.17 -17.12 13.45
N ILE A 83 -1.22 -16.93 12.66
CA ILE A 83 -2.10 -15.75 12.74
C ILE A 83 -3.42 -16.12 13.40
N ARG A 84 -3.79 -15.35 14.41
CA ARG A 84 -5.14 -15.34 14.98
C ARG A 84 -5.89 -14.11 14.49
N ILE A 85 -7.09 -14.31 13.96
CA ILE A 85 -7.92 -13.20 13.48
C ILE A 85 -8.75 -12.63 14.64
N ILE A 86 -8.72 -11.30 14.76
CA ILE A 86 -9.55 -10.53 15.70
C ILE A 86 -10.47 -9.63 14.86
N ASN A 87 -11.77 -9.68 15.13
CA ASN A 87 -12.69 -8.74 14.51
C ASN A 87 -12.44 -7.33 15.08
N PRO A 88 -12.42 -6.27 14.27
CA PRO A 88 -12.22 -4.89 14.75
C PRO A 88 -13.15 -4.50 15.91
N ASN A 89 -14.40 -4.96 15.90
CA ASN A 89 -15.38 -4.67 16.95
C ASN A 89 -15.07 -5.36 18.29
N THR A 90 -14.22 -6.38 18.30
CA THR A 90 -13.85 -7.16 19.50
C THR A 90 -12.43 -6.87 20.00
N VAL A 91 -11.74 -5.92 19.40
CA VAL A 91 -10.35 -5.60 19.77
C VAL A 91 -10.23 -5.14 21.22
N LYS A 92 -11.19 -4.35 21.70
CA LYS A 92 -11.23 -3.91 23.09
C LYS A 92 -11.38 -5.09 24.06
N THR A 93 -12.26 -6.03 23.76
CA THR A 93 -12.41 -7.27 24.55
C THR A 93 -11.12 -8.07 24.56
N TYR A 94 -10.45 -8.19 23.40
CA TYR A 94 -9.15 -8.85 23.32
C TYR A 94 -8.09 -8.15 24.16
N LEU A 95 -7.96 -6.83 24.09
CA LEU A 95 -7.01 -6.08 24.93
C LEU A 95 -7.31 -6.28 26.42
N ASN A 96 -8.58 -6.29 26.81
CA ASN A 96 -9.00 -6.52 28.19
C ASN A 96 -8.69 -7.93 28.69
N SER A 97 -8.57 -8.93 27.82
CA SER A 97 -8.21 -10.30 28.19
C SER A 97 -6.70 -10.49 28.44
N LEU A 98 -5.87 -9.52 28.06
CA LEU A 98 -4.44 -9.60 28.30
C LEU A 98 -4.07 -9.26 29.74
N SER A 99 -2.98 -9.84 30.23
CA SER A 99 -2.42 -9.49 31.53
C SER A 99 -2.02 -8.02 31.62
N LYS A 100 -2.27 -7.36 32.75
CA LYS A 100 -1.82 -5.96 33.00
C LYS A 100 -0.31 -5.78 32.91
N HIS A 101 0.47 -6.87 33.05
CA HIS A 101 1.92 -6.87 32.93
C HIS A 101 2.43 -6.92 31.49
N GLU A 102 1.53 -6.88 30.50
CA GLU A 102 1.93 -6.73 29.10
C GLU A 102 2.45 -5.32 28.85
N THR A 103 3.41 -5.23 27.92
CA THR A 103 3.98 -3.96 27.46
C THR A 103 3.78 -3.82 25.97
N PHE A 104 3.54 -2.59 25.51
CA PHE A 104 3.28 -2.29 24.11
C PHE A 104 4.29 -1.31 23.54
N SER A 105 4.69 -1.49 22.30
CA SER A 105 5.23 -0.44 21.45
C SER A 105 4.15 0.00 20.47
N ILE A 106 3.97 1.30 20.32
CA ILE A 106 3.06 1.92 19.36
C ILE A 106 3.81 2.97 18.56
N ASP A 107 3.46 3.12 17.28
CA ASP A 107 4.02 4.18 16.46
C ASP A 107 3.25 5.49 16.68
N LYS A 108 3.96 6.54 17.06
CA LYS A 108 3.33 7.84 17.38
C LYS A 108 2.69 8.53 16.18
N MET A 109 3.14 8.21 14.96
CA MET A 109 2.66 8.86 13.74
C MET A 109 1.41 8.19 13.15
N THR A 110 1.28 6.88 13.32
CA THR A 110 0.21 6.10 12.69
C THR A 110 -0.82 5.54 13.67
N CYS A 111 -0.47 5.45 14.96
CA CYS A 111 -1.39 4.93 15.96
C CYS A 111 -2.57 5.88 16.18
N SER A 112 -3.79 5.41 15.93
CA SER A 112 -4.99 6.21 16.20
C SER A 112 -5.15 6.49 17.69
N ILE A 113 -5.85 7.58 18.00
CA ILE A 113 -6.17 7.96 19.38
C ILE A 113 -6.98 6.87 20.11
N PHE A 114 -7.82 6.14 19.39
CA PHE A 114 -8.56 5.01 19.93
C PHE A 114 -7.63 3.94 20.52
N TYR A 115 -6.68 3.43 19.72
CA TYR A 115 -5.74 2.41 20.19
C TYR A 115 -4.82 2.92 21.29
N LYS A 116 -4.33 4.14 21.16
CA LYS A 116 -3.49 4.76 22.17
C LYS A 116 -4.22 4.84 23.51
N ASN A 117 -5.48 5.27 23.52
CA ASN A 117 -6.27 5.39 24.75
C ASN A 117 -6.58 4.03 25.36
N GLU A 118 -6.97 3.04 24.57
CA GLU A 118 -7.26 1.69 25.09
C GLU A 118 -6.01 1.01 25.67
N ILE A 119 -4.84 1.23 25.06
CA ILE A 119 -3.57 0.72 25.59
C ILE A 119 -3.17 1.47 26.86
N LYS A 120 -3.22 2.80 26.86
CA LYS A 120 -2.84 3.65 28.01
C LYS A 120 -3.63 3.31 29.28
N LYS A 121 -4.91 2.96 29.16
CA LYS A 121 -5.75 2.61 30.31
C LYS A 121 -5.25 1.40 31.13
N ARG A 122 -4.47 0.52 30.51
CA ARG A 122 -4.23 -0.80 31.09
C ARG A 122 -2.77 -1.25 31.09
N PHE A 123 -1.95 -0.74 30.14
CA PHE A 123 -0.62 -1.26 29.88
C PHE A 123 0.43 -0.16 29.95
N ARG A 124 1.65 -0.54 30.34
CA ARG A 124 2.82 0.27 30.06
C ARG A 124 3.10 0.25 28.56
N PHE A 125 3.35 1.40 27.94
CA PHE A 125 3.64 1.49 26.54
C PHE A 125 4.78 2.48 26.23
N TYR A 126 5.37 2.28 25.06
CA TYR A 126 6.45 3.10 24.53
C TYR A 126 6.03 3.63 23.15
N GLU A 127 6.17 4.92 22.95
CA GLU A 127 6.01 5.54 21.63
C GLU A 127 7.33 5.44 20.88
N THR A 128 7.33 4.70 19.80
CA THR A 128 8.51 4.48 18.95
C THR A 128 8.10 4.60 17.48
N ILE A 129 9.09 4.70 16.60
CA ILE A 129 8.83 4.52 15.17
C ILE A 129 8.64 3.02 14.93
N ASP A 130 7.62 2.63 14.14
CA ASP A 130 7.44 1.24 13.74
C ASP A 130 8.71 0.74 13.03
N PRO A 131 9.38 -0.30 13.58
CA PRO A 131 10.63 -0.81 13.02
C PRO A 131 10.49 -1.31 11.59
N ILE A 132 9.28 -1.63 11.14
CA ILE A 132 9.01 -2.10 9.78
C ILE A 132 9.33 -1.02 8.74
N TYR A 133 9.17 0.26 9.06
CA TYR A 133 9.54 1.33 8.14
C TYR A 133 11.01 1.25 7.72
N PHE A 134 11.91 1.04 8.66
CA PHE A 134 13.34 0.89 8.37
C PHE A 134 13.66 -0.40 7.61
N LEU A 135 13.01 -1.51 7.98
CA LEU A 135 13.20 -2.79 7.32
C LEU A 135 12.70 -2.75 5.87
N LYS A 136 11.55 -2.15 5.62
CA LYS A 136 10.92 -1.99 4.31
C LYS A 136 11.69 -1.00 3.42
N ALA A 137 12.29 0.03 4.02
CA ALA A 137 13.04 1.05 3.28
C ALA A 137 14.26 0.45 2.55
N LYS A 138 14.95 -0.52 3.18
CA LYS A 138 16.08 -1.22 2.56
C LYS A 138 15.57 -2.36 1.68
N LYS A 139 15.61 -2.17 0.36
CA LYS A 139 15.15 -3.15 -0.62
C LYS A 139 16.16 -4.30 -0.77
N ASN A 140 15.65 -5.52 -0.87
CA ASN A 140 16.46 -6.67 -1.27
C ASN A 140 16.64 -6.72 -2.80
N ASN A 141 17.54 -7.56 -3.30
CA ASN A 141 17.86 -7.64 -4.72
C ASN A 141 16.64 -8.00 -5.59
N VAL A 142 15.72 -8.83 -5.08
CA VAL A 142 14.49 -9.18 -5.83
C VAL A 142 13.55 -7.99 -5.92
N GLU A 143 13.38 -7.23 -4.84
CA GLU A 143 12.59 -6.00 -4.84
C GLU A 143 13.18 -4.94 -5.78
N ILE A 144 14.52 -4.78 -5.79
CA ILE A 144 15.23 -3.86 -6.70
C ILE A 144 15.00 -4.27 -8.16
N ASN A 145 15.22 -5.55 -8.49
CA ASN A 145 15.06 -6.05 -9.86
C ASN A 145 13.61 -5.93 -10.35
N ASN A 146 12.64 -6.23 -9.48
CA ASN A 146 11.23 -6.06 -9.80
C ASN A 146 10.87 -4.59 -10.07
N MET A 147 11.42 -3.66 -9.29
CA MET A 147 11.22 -2.23 -9.48
C MET A 147 11.83 -1.75 -10.81
N ILE A 148 13.06 -2.17 -11.13
CA ILE A 148 13.72 -1.85 -12.41
C ILE A 148 12.88 -2.37 -13.58
N ASN A 149 12.42 -3.61 -13.52
CA ASN A 149 11.62 -4.23 -14.58
C ASN A 149 10.26 -3.53 -14.73
N SER A 150 9.58 -3.21 -13.64
CA SER A 150 8.32 -2.47 -13.65
C SER A 150 8.47 -1.10 -14.34
N HIS A 151 9.53 -0.35 -14.02
CA HIS A 151 9.80 0.93 -14.67
C HIS A 151 10.15 0.80 -16.16
N LYS A 152 10.87 -0.25 -16.56
CA LYS A 152 11.14 -0.52 -17.99
C LYS A 152 9.83 -0.81 -18.74
N GLU A 153 8.97 -1.64 -18.21
CA GLU A 153 7.68 -2.00 -18.81
C GLU A 153 6.75 -0.78 -18.93
N ASP A 154 6.66 0.06 -17.90
CA ASP A 154 5.89 1.30 -17.96
C ASP A 154 6.52 2.33 -18.92
N GLY A 155 7.84 2.43 -18.96
CA GLY A 155 8.57 3.26 -19.92
C GLY A 155 8.25 2.90 -21.37
N VAL A 156 8.10 1.62 -21.69
CA VAL A 156 7.63 1.16 -23.02
C VAL A 156 6.21 1.62 -23.31
N ALA A 157 5.29 1.48 -22.33
CA ALA A 157 3.91 1.93 -22.48
C ALA A 157 3.83 3.44 -22.70
N LEU A 158 4.60 4.20 -21.93
CA LEU A 158 4.71 5.65 -22.04
C LEU A 158 5.27 6.09 -23.39
N THR A 159 6.36 5.48 -23.86
CA THR A 159 6.97 5.79 -25.15
C THR A 159 5.99 5.55 -26.30
N LYS A 160 5.26 4.43 -26.26
CA LYS A 160 4.18 4.14 -27.23
C LYS A 160 3.06 5.17 -27.16
N PHE A 161 2.69 5.61 -25.98
CA PHE A 161 1.67 6.64 -25.79
C PHE A 161 2.13 8.00 -26.35
N ILE A 162 3.35 8.44 -26.06
CA ILE A 162 3.90 9.71 -26.58
C ILE A 162 3.94 9.67 -28.12
N TYR A 163 4.42 8.58 -28.71
CA TYR A 163 4.46 8.42 -30.15
C TYR A 163 3.02 8.48 -30.74
N TRP A 164 2.09 7.74 -30.15
CA TRP A 164 0.70 7.74 -30.59
C TRP A 164 0.07 9.14 -30.50
N LEU A 165 0.27 9.86 -29.39
CA LEU A 165 -0.27 11.20 -29.20
C LEU A 165 0.28 12.18 -30.25
N LYS A 166 1.60 12.24 -30.41
CA LYS A 166 2.25 13.11 -31.39
C LYS A 166 1.82 12.82 -32.81
N SER A 167 1.65 11.57 -33.18
CA SER A 167 1.26 11.15 -34.56
C SER A 167 -0.23 11.41 -34.87
N ASN A 168 -1.08 11.55 -33.84
CA ASN A 168 -2.52 11.64 -34.05
C ASN A 168 -3.14 12.99 -33.66
N VAL A 169 -2.52 13.78 -32.78
CA VAL A 169 -3.07 15.06 -32.31
C VAL A 169 -3.32 16.08 -33.43
N ILE A 170 -2.59 15.96 -34.55
CA ILE A 170 -2.75 16.82 -35.73
C ILE A 170 -3.84 16.30 -36.66
N LYS A 171 -4.09 14.97 -36.65
CA LYS A 171 -4.96 14.30 -37.63
C LYS A 171 -6.41 14.18 -37.15
N ARG A 172 -6.63 14.24 -35.84
CA ARG A 172 -7.96 14.06 -35.22
C ARG A 172 -8.05 14.77 -33.87
N ASN A 173 -9.27 15.05 -33.45
CA ASN A 173 -9.52 15.58 -32.14
C ASN A 173 -9.25 14.49 -31.08
N ILE A 174 -8.29 14.73 -30.20
CA ILE A 174 -7.96 13.88 -29.05
C ILE A 174 -8.24 14.69 -27.79
N SER A 175 -9.07 14.19 -26.94
CA SER A 175 -9.36 14.83 -25.66
C SER A 175 -8.44 14.31 -24.54
N GLU A 176 -8.44 14.99 -23.41
CA GLU A 176 -7.72 14.57 -22.20
C GLU A 176 -8.17 13.16 -21.75
N LEU A 177 -9.47 12.86 -21.80
CA LEU A 177 -10.01 11.54 -21.46
C LEU A 177 -9.56 10.46 -22.46
N ASP A 178 -9.47 10.80 -23.77
CA ASP A 178 -8.96 9.86 -24.77
C ASP A 178 -7.49 9.56 -24.52
N ALA A 179 -6.69 10.57 -24.19
CA ALA A 179 -5.29 10.42 -23.85
C ALA A 179 -5.10 9.54 -22.61
N GLN A 180 -5.87 9.79 -21.55
CA GLN A 180 -5.87 8.98 -20.34
C GLN A 180 -6.21 7.51 -20.63
N SER A 181 -7.31 7.27 -21.36
CA SER A 181 -7.74 5.92 -21.74
C SER A 181 -6.69 5.20 -22.59
N LYS A 182 -6.05 5.93 -23.51
CA LYS A 182 -5.04 5.36 -24.40
C LYS A 182 -3.79 4.93 -23.67
N LEU A 183 -3.31 5.73 -22.73
CA LEU A 183 -2.17 5.37 -21.90
C LEU A 183 -2.46 4.09 -21.10
N GLU A 184 -3.64 4.02 -20.47
CA GLU A 184 -4.04 2.83 -19.73
C GLU A 184 -4.16 1.60 -20.62
N GLN A 185 -4.65 1.73 -21.87
CA GLN A 185 -4.65 0.65 -22.85
C GLN A 185 -3.25 0.12 -23.15
N PHE A 186 -2.24 1.00 -23.25
CA PHE A 186 -0.86 0.57 -23.45
C PHE A 186 -0.30 -0.15 -22.21
N ARG A 187 -0.61 0.30 -21.00
CA ARG A 187 -0.22 -0.35 -19.76
C ARG A 187 -0.86 -1.73 -19.58
N LYS A 188 -2.14 -1.87 -19.92
CA LYS A 188 -2.89 -3.15 -19.88
C LYS A 188 -2.34 -4.23 -20.79
N LYS A 189 -1.47 -3.89 -21.75
CA LYS A 189 -0.76 -4.89 -22.57
C LYS A 189 0.36 -5.60 -21.80
N ASN A 190 0.80 -5.04 -20.70
CA ASN A 190 1.74 -5.70 -19.80
C ASN A 190 1.02 -6.76 -18.96
N LYS A 191 1.53 -8.00 -18.98
CA LYS A 191 0.97 -9.13 -18.23
C LYS A 191 0.98 -8.93 -16.71
N ASN A 192 1.91 -8.08 -16.22
CA ASN A 192 2.07 -7.80 -14.80
C ASN A 192 1.25 -6.59 -14.32
N TYR A 193 0.59 -5.87 -15.24
CA TYR A 193 -0.25 -4.73 -14.89
C TYR A 193 -1.48 -5.18 -14.09
N ILE A 194 -1.68 -4.58 -12.93
CA ILE A 194 -2.83 -4.86 -12.06
C ILE A 194 -3.85 -3.73 -12.19
N PHE A 195 -3.46 -2.52 -11.86
CA PHE A 195 -4.24 -1.27 -11.99
C PHE A 195 -3.31 -0.07 -11.83
N SER A 196 -3.80 1.12 -12.19
CA SER A 196 -3.05 2.37 -11.98
C SER A 196 -2.91 2.68 -10.49
N SER A 197 -1.77 3.24 -10.09
CA SER A 197 -1.49 3.64 -8.69
C SER A 197 -2.26 4.89 -8.26
N PHE A 198 -2.80 5.66 -9.21
CA PHE A 198 -3.79 6.73 -9.03
C PHE A 198 -4.45 7.07 -10.38
N ASN A 199 -5.49 7.91 -10.36
CA ASN A 199 -6.11 8.41 -11.58
C ASN A 199 -5.08 9.19 -12.41
N THR A 200 -4.89 8.83 -13.67
CA THR A 200 -4.00 9.56 -14.56
C THR A 200 -4.40 11.05 -14.61
N ILE A 201 -3.46 11.92 -14.35
CA ILE A 201 -3.62 13.36 -14.55
C ILE A 201 -3.23 13.63 -16.00
N ALA A 202 -4.19 14.10 -16.79
CA ALA A 202 -4.00 14.48 -18.18
C ALA A 202 -4.67 15.82 -18.38
N GLY A 203 -3.89 16.90 -18.41
CA GLY A 203 -4.37 18.27 -18.52
C GLY A 203 -3.74 19.00 -19.67
N THR A 204 -4.54 19.69 -20.51
CA THR A 204 -4.06 20.48 -21.64
C THR A 204 -4.40 21.95 -21.49
N GLY A 205 -3.46 22.83 -21.88
CA GLY A 205 -3.60 24.29 -21.74
C GLY A 205 -3.93 24.69 -20.30
N PRO A 206 -5.00 25.46 -20.03
CA PRO A 206 -5.36 25.91 -18.68
C PRO A 206 -5.55 24.78 -17.68
N ASN A 207 -6.03 23.60 -18.09
CA ASN A 207 -6.22 22.45 -17.21
C ASN A 207 -4.88 21.88 -16.71
N GLY A 208 -3.81 22.05 -17.47
CA GLY A 208 -2.47 21.61 -17.07
C GLY A 208 -1.87 22.41 -15.89
N ALA A 209 -2.40 23.60 -15.62
CA ALA A 209 -2.00 24.45 -14.48
C ALA A 209 -2.72 24.09 -13.16
N ILE A 210 -3.73 23.23 -13.20
CA ILE A 210 -4.52 22.87 -12.02
C ILE A 210 -3.82 21.70 -11.29
N VAL A 211 -3.45 21.94 -10.04
CA VAL A 211 -2.82 20.91 -9.18
C VAL A 211 -3.80 19.77 -8.98
N HIS A 212 -3.33 18.53 -9.16
CA HIS A 212 -4.13 17.31 -9.07
C HIS A 212 -5.37 17.31 -10.00
N TYR A 213 -5.27 17.98 -11.17
CA TYR A 213 -6.36 18.04 -12.14
C TYR A 213 -6.88 16.62 -12.48
N ARG A 214 -8.19 16.52 -12.57
CA ARG A 214 -8.88 15.32 -13.02
C ARG A 214 -9.87 15.69 -14.13
N ALA A 215 -9.61 15.18 -15.32
CA ALA A 215 -10.53 15.34 -16.44
C ALA A 215 -11.88 14.65 -16.14
N THR A 216 -12.96 15.35 -16.39
CA THR A 216 -14.34 14.87 -16.30
C THR A 216 -15.05 15.15 -17.61
N LYS A 217 -16.22 14.56 -17.86
CA LYS A 217 -17.01 14.87 -19.05
C LYS A 217 -17.28 16.37 -19.24
N LYS A 218 -17.37 17.14 -18.13
CA LYS A 218 -17.64 18.59 -18.16
C LYS A 218 -16.37 19.42 -18.37
N SER A 219 -15.23 19.01 -17.82
CA SER A 219 -13.97 19.75 -17.86
C SER A 219 -13.02 19.29 -18.97
N ASN A 220 -13.35 18.20 -19.65
CA ASN A 220 -12.55 17.58 -20.70
C ASN A 220 -12.29 18.55 -21.87
N ARG A 221 -11.03 18.71 -22.25
CA ARG A 221 -10.62 19.57 -23.34
C ARG A 221 -10.00 18.77 -24.48
N ILE A 222 -10.10 19.29 -25.71
CA ILE A 222 -9.36 18.78 -26.87
C ILE A 222 -7.92 19.29 -26.79
N ILE A 223 -6.98 18.39 -26.93
CA ILE A 223 -5.54 18.69 -26.96
C ILE A 223 -5.20 19.32 -28.32
N ARG A 224 -4.67 20.52 -28.31
CA ARG A 224 -4.28 21.26 -29.54
C ARG A 224 -2.78 21.19 -29.72
N LYS A 225 -2.30 21.30 -30.96
CA LYS A 225 -0.86 21.30 -31.31
C LYS A 225 -0.05 22.37 -30.55
N LYS A 226 -0.68 23.49 -30.21
CA LYS A 226 -0.03 24.61 -29.49
C LYS A 226 -0.08 24.47 -27.97
N ASP A 227 -0.83 23.52 -27.45
CA ASP A 227 -1.01 23.39 -25.99
C ASP A 227 0.21 22.73 -25.36
N ILE A 228 0.51 23.16 -24.14
CA ILE A 228 1.31 22.36 -23.22
C ILE A 228 0.38 21.28 -22.66
N PHE A 229 0.78 20.04 -22.83
CA PHE A 229 0.05 18.89 -22.29
C PHE A 229 0.84 18.29 -21.12
N CYS A 230 0.25 18.38 -19.93
CA CYS A 230 0.79 17.79 -18.71
C CYS A 230 0.16 16.40 -18.52
N VAL A 231 1.00 15.38 -18.39
CA VAL A 231 0.56 14.04 -18.01
C VAL A 231 1.40 13.54 -16.85
N THR A 232 0.75 13.18 -15.76
CA THR A 232 1.44 12.60 -14.60
C THR A 232 1.27 11.10 -14.61
N LEU A 233 2.39 10.43 -14.45
CA LEU A 233 2.55 9.01 -14.59
C LEU A 233 3.13 8.45 -13.30
N VAL A 234 2.45 7.49 -12.69
CA VAL A 234 3.03 6.68 -11.61
C VAL A 234 2.70 5.21 -11.86
N VAL A 235 3.72 4.42 -11.73
CA VAL A 235 3.69 2.97 -11.86
C VAL A 235 3.29 2.33 -10.54
#